data_8152c678e87e958e539723473415dac0
#
_entry.id   8152c678e87e958e539723473415dac0
#
_cell.length_a   1.000
_cell.length_b   1.000
_cell.length_c   1.000
_cell.angle_alpha   90.00
_cell.angle_beta   90.00
_cell.angle_gamma   90.00
#
_symmetry.space_group_name_H-M   'P 1'
#
loop_
_entity.id
_entity.type
_entity.pdbx_description
1 polymer ?
#
loop_
_entity_poly.entity_id
_entity_poly.type
_entity_poly.pdbx_seq_one_letter_code
_entity_poly.pdbx_strand_id
1 'polypeptide(L)'
;MAKLTKKMKAIKAGVDSTKAYEINEAIALLKQFATAKFVESVDVAVNLGIDPRKSDQNVRGATVLPHGTGREVRVAVFTQGANADAAKEAGADLVGMEDLAEQIKKGEMNFDVVIASPDAMRVVGQLGQVLGPRGLMPNPKVGTVTPDVARAVNEIKAGKIEYRTDKAGIISCSIGKASFLSLIHISEPTRLG
;
A
#
# COMPACT_ATOMS: atom_id res chain seq x y z
N MET A 1 -15.75 -27.90 -15.57
CA MET A 1 -14.76 -27.34 -14.64
C MET A 1 -13.40 -27.21 -15.33
N ALA A 2 -12.73 -26.07 -15.18
CA ALA A 2 -11.40 -25.87 -15.77
C ALA A 2 -10.37 -26.84 -15.16
N LYS A 3 -9.53 -27.44 -16.03
CA LYS A 3 -8.50 -28.40 -15.60
C LYS A 3 -7.40 -27.67 -14.81
N LEU A 4 -7.16 -28.08 -13.57
CA LEU A 4 -6.13 -27.48 -12.70
C LEU A 4 -4.74 -27.65 -13.32
N THR A 5 -3.92 -26.61 -13.28
CA THR A 5 -2.50 -26.67 -13.67
C THR A 5 -1.70 -27.60 -12.75
N LYS A 6 -0.54 -28.11 -13.21
CA LYS A 6 0.34 -28.97 -12.41
C LYS A 6 0.73 -28.29 -11.08
N LYS A 7 1.07 -26.99 -11.13
CA LYS A 7 1.40 -26.17 -9.96
C LYS A 7 0.23 -26.13 -8.95
N MET A 8 -0.99 -25.85 -9.42
CA MET A 8 -2.17 -25.75 -8.56
C MET A 8 -2.57 -27.11 -7.95
N LYS A 9 -2.29 -28.22 -8.64
CA LYS A 9 -2.49 -29.55 -8.07
C LYS A 9 -1.53 -29.82 -6.90
N ALA A 10 -0.27 -29.43 -7.04
CA ALA A 10 0.73 -29.58 -5.98
C ALA A 10 0.36 -28.73 -4.75
N ILE A 11 -0.07 -27.48 -4.94
CA ILE A 11 -0.53 -26.62 -3.85
C ILE A 11 -1.74 -27.24 -3.13
N LYS A 12 -2.75 -27.69 -3.87
CA LYS A 12 -3.95 -28.32 -3.28
C LYS A 12 -3.67 -29.65 -2.58
N ALA A 13 -2.62 -30.33 -2.93
CA ALA A 13 -2.20 -31.57 -2.24
C ALA A 13 -1.45 -31.27 -0.93
N GLY A 14 -0.77 -30.13 -0.84
CA GLY A 14 0.02 -29.74 0.34
C GLY A 14 -0.67 -28.77 1.30
N VAL A 15 -1.75 -28.09 0.86
CA VAL A 15 -2.45 -27.10 1.67
C VAL A 15 -3.94 -27.43 1.74
N ASP A 16 -4.44 -27.65 2.94
CA ASP A 16 -5.87 -27.82 3.21
C ASP A 16 -6.50 -26.45 3.50
N SER A 17 -7.34 -25.96 2.59
CA SER A 17 -8.01 -24.67 2.71
C SER A 17 -9.07 -24.59 3.81
N THR A 18 -9.45 -25.72 4.41
CA THR A 18 -10.44 -25.78 5.50
C THR A 18 -9.80 -25.73 6.88
N LYS A 19 -8.50 -26.00 6.96
CA LYS A 19 -7.74 -25.97 8.21
C LYS A 19 -7.24 -24.55 8.51
N ALA A 20 -7.39 -24.12 9.76
CA ALA A 20 -6.72 -22.94 10.28
C ALA A 20 -5.26 -23.31 10.63
N TYR A 21 -4.31 -22.63 10.03
CA TYR A 21 -2.87 -22.83 10.27
C TYR A 21 -2.36 -21.78 11.25
N GLU A 22 -1.37 -22.13 12.05
CA GLU A 22 -0.57 -21.16 12.79
C GLU A 22 0.19 -20.24 11.82
N ILE A 23 0.43 -18.98 12.22
CA ILE A 23 1.07 -17.97 11.35
C ILE A 23 2.42 -18.47 10.83
N ASN A 24 3.25 -19.02 11.70
CA ASN A 24 4.58 -19.54 11.32
C ASN A 24 4.50 -20.71 10.32
N GLU A 25 3.55 -21.63 10.54
CA GLU A 25 3.30 -22.75 9.63
C GLU A 25 2.77 -22.26 8.28
N ALA A 26 1.82 -21.32 8.29
CA ALA A 26 1.26 -20.72 7.09
C ALA A 26 2.34 -20.03 6.22
N ILE A 27 3.23 -19.24 6.84
CA ILE A 27 4.33 -18.57 6.14
C ILE A 27 5.36 -19.58 5.59
N ALA A 28 5.65 -20.63 6.34
CA ALA A 28 6.55 -21.70 5.86
C ALA A 28 5.97 -22.41 4.63
N LEU A 29 4.68 -22.76 4.65
CA LEU A 29 3.97 -23.33 3.50
C LEU A 29 3.95 -22.36 2.31
N LEU A 30 3.69 -21.08 2.56
CA LEU A 30 3.67 -20.06 1.52
C LEU A 30 5.03 -19.96 0.83
N LYS A 31 6.14 -19.95 1.58
CA LYS A 31 7.51 -19.96 1.02
C LYS A 31 7.82 -21.25 0.24
N GLN A 32 7.36 -22.40 0.73
CA GLN A 32 7.56 -23.69 0.05
C GLN A 32 6.88 -23.71 -1.32
N PHE A 33 5.69 -23.10 -1.44
CA PHE A 33 4.91 -23.08 -2.68
C PHE A 33 5.16 -21.84 -3.55
N ALA A 34 5.99 -20.89 -3.11
CA ALA A 34 6.45 -19.75 -3.89
C ALA A 34 7.46 -20.18 -4.96
N THR A 35 6.97 -20.71 -6.09
CA THR A 35 7.78 -21.32 -7.15
C THR A 35 7.89 -20.47 -8.41
N ALA A 36 7.51 -19.18 -8.36
CA ALA A 36 7.66 -18.27 -9.49
C ALA A 36 9.14 -17.92 -9.76
N LYS A 37 9.44 -17.56 -11.01
CA LYS A 37 10.80 -17.12 -11.40
C LYS A 37 11.13 -15.69 -10.97
N PHE A 38 10.19 -15.00 -10.33
CA PHE A 38 10.33 -13.65 -9.80
C PHE A 38 10.01 -13.64 -8.30
N VAL A 39 10.39 -12.59 -7.61
CA VAL A 39 10.10 -12.43 -6.19
C VAL A 39 8.62 -12.12 -5.99
N GLU A 40 7.87 -13.10 -5.48
CA GLU A 40 6.43 -12.99 -5.22
C GLU A 40 6.18 -12.09 -4.01
N SER A 41 5.10 -11.29 -4.06
CA SER A 41 4.63 -10.53 -2.90
C SER A 41 3.81 -11.44 -1.98
N VAL A 42 3.86 -11.15 -0.70
CA VAL A 42 3.02 -11.77 0.32
C VAL A 42 1.90 -10.80 0.65
N ASP A 43 0.67 -11.21 0.36
CA ASP A 43 -0.52 -10.40 0.59
C ASP A 43 -1.35 -11.04 1.69
N VAL A 44 -1.98 -10.21 2.51
CA VAL A 44 -2.94 -10.62 3.52
C VAL A 44 -4.32 -10.10 3.19
N ALA A 45 -5.33 -10.93 3.39
CA ALA A 45 -6.74 -10.56 3.30
C ALA A 45 -7.42 -10.89 4.62
N VAL A 46 -7.99 -9.87 5.28
CA VAL A 46 -8.66 -10.00 6.57
C VAL A 46 -10.14 -9.72 6.41
N ASN A 47 -10.95 -10.71 6.71
CA ASN A 47 -12.41 -10.55 6.77
C ASN A 47 -12.79 -9.96 8.11
N LEU A 48 -13.32 -8.72 8.11
CA LEU A 48 -13.65 -7.98 9.32
C LEU A 48 -15.03 -8.34 9.89
N GLY A 49 -15.89 -9.03 9.15
CA GLY A 49 -17.25 -9.32 9.57
C GLY A 49 -18.14 -8.09 9.74
N ILE A 50 -17.86 -7.01 9.02
CA ILE A 50 -18.60 -5.73 9.05
C ILE A 50 -19.50 -5.57 7.83
N ASP A 51 -20.48 -4.65 7.94
CA ASP A 51 -21.29 -4.22 6.78
C ASP A 51 -20.69 -2.94 6.17
N PRO A 52 -19.96 -3.05 5.03
CA PRO A 52 -19.29 -1.90 4.40
C PRO A 52 -20.25 -0.89 3.76
N ARG A 53 -21.56 -1.19 3.70
CA ARG A 53 -22.59 -0.25 3.22
C ARG A 53 -22.86 0.84 4.25
N LYS A 54 -22.58 0.55 5.53
CA LYS A 54 -22.72 1.52 6.61
C LYS A 54 -21.46 2.36 6.71
N SER A 55 -21.61 3.68 6.64
CA SER A 55 -20.49 4.62 6.64
C SER A 55 -19.67 4.62 7.94
N ASP A 56 -20.31 4.28 9.06
CA ASP A 56 -19.71 4.15 10.39
C ASP A 56 -18.87 2.88 10.56
N GLN A 57 -19.13 1.84 9.75
CA GLN A 57 -18.38 0.59 9.76
C GLN A 57 -17.26 0.52 8.71
N ASN A 58 -17.10 1.55 7.91
CA ASN A 58 -16.08 1.57 6.86
C ASN A 58 -14.70 1.92 7.43
N VAL A 59 -13.78 0.97 7.39
CA VAL A 59 -12.43 1.10 7.92
C VAL A 59 -11.47 1.55 6.82
N ARG A 60 -10.75 2.64 7.07
CA ARG A 60 -9.64 3.11 6.25
C ARG A 60 -8.55 3.67 7.15
N GLY A 61 -7.31 3.29 6.91
CA GLY A 61 -6.18 3.78 7.67
C GLY A 61 -4.86 3.52 6.96
N ALA A 62 -3.78 3.82 7.66
CA ALA A 62 -2.43 3.51 7.23
C ALA A 62 -1.61 3.02 8.41
N THR A 63 -0.63 2.18 8.15
CA THR A 63 0.33 1.72 9.14
C THR A 63 1.71 1.63 8.51
N VAL A 64 2.76 1.79 9.32
CA VAL A 64 4.14 1.66 8.87
C VAL A 64 4.61 0.25 9.23
N LEU A 65 5.05 -0.50 8.23
CA LEU A 65 5.61 -1.82 8.47
C LEU A 65 7.05 -1.70 8.98
N PRO A 66 7.45 -2.45 10.03
CA PRO A 66 8.78 -2.33 10.64
C PRO A 66 9.92 -2.63 9.66
N HIS A 67 9.69 -3.52 8.70
CA HIS A 67 10.68 -3.92 7.69
C HIS A 67 10.29 -3.47 6.26
N GLY A 68 9.29 -2.60 6.14
CA GLY A 68 8.77 -2.16 4.85
C GLY A 68 8.11 -3.25 4.04
N THR A 69 7.73 -2.92 2.81
CA THR A 69 7.09 -3.85 1.86
C THR A 69 8.09 -4.54 0.92
N GLY A 70 9.37 -4.14 0.94
CA GLY A 70 10.38 -4.58 -0.03
C GLY A 70 10.14 -4.08 -1.46
N ARG A 71 9.35 -3.02 -1.61
CA ARG A 71 9.10 -2.33 -2.88
C ARG A 71 9.61 -0.90 -2.78
N GLU A 72 10.31 -0.44 -3.80
CA GLU A 72 10.64 0.97 -3.96
C GLU A 72 9.38 1.73 -4.36
N VAL A 73 9.02 2.72 -3.55
CA VAL A 73 7.83 3.55 -3.76
C VAL A 73 8.28 4.91 -4.28
N ARG A 74 7.77 5.29 -5.45
CA ARG A 74 7.99 6.62 -6.02
C ARG A 74 6.95 7.59 -5.47
N VAL A 75 7.41 8.67 -4.86
CA VAL A 75 6.57 9.63 -4.14
C VAL A 75 6.49 10.93 -4.92
N ALA A 76 5.28 11.35 -5.25
CA ALA A 76 4.99 12.66 -5.80
C ALA A 76 4.44 13.59 -4.71
N VAL A 77 4.96 14.79 -4.62
CA VAL A 77 4.63 15.73 -3.55
C VAL A 77 4.10 17.04 -4.16
N PHE A 78 2.88 17.39 -3.79
CA PHE A 78 2.28 18.68 -4.11
C PHE A 78 2.53 19.67 -2.98
N THR A 79 3.48 20.55 -3.17
CA THR A 79 3.83 21.59 -2.20
C THR A 79 4.65 22.69 -2.85
N GLN A 80 4.82 23.82 -2.17
CA GLN A 80 5.61 24.96 -2.64
C GLN A 80 6.42 25.60 -1.50
N GLY A 81 7.39 26.42 -1.87
CA GLY A 81 8.25 27.13 -0.92
C GLY A 81 9.16 26.20 -0.14
N ALA A 82 9.43 26.51 1.12
CA ALA A 82 10.33 25.76 1.99
C ALA A 82 9.98 24.26 2.12
N ASN A 83 8.68 23.92 2.05
CA ASN A 83 8.24 22.53 2.11
C ASN A 83 8.66 21.74 0.86
N ALA A 84 8.85 22.40 -0.29
CA ALA A 84 9.32 21.74 -1.51
C ALA A 84 10.79 21.30 -1.38
N ASP A 85 11.63 22.13 -0.77
CA ASP A 85 13.02 21.80 -0.53
C ASP A 85 13.15 20.69 0.53
N ALA A 86 12.39 20.79 1.61
CA ALA A 86 12.30 19.74 2.64
C ALA A 86 11.81 18.39 2.06
N ALA A 87 10.87 18.40 1.12
CA ALA A 87 10.40 17.20 0.45
C ALA A 87 11.48 16.56 -0.43
N LYS A 88 12.27 17.38 -1.15
CA LYS A 88 13.40 16.90 -1.96
C LYS A 88 14.50 16.30 -1.09
N GLU A 89 14.85 16.96 0.02
CA GLU A 89 15.82 16.45 1.00
C GLU A 89 15.38 15.13 1.63
N ALA A 90 14.08 14.97 1.90
CA ALA A 90 13.51 13.72 2.37
C ALA A 90 13.47 12.62 1.29
N GLY A 91 13.85 12.95 0.04
CA GLY A 91 13.95 11.99 -1.06
C GLY A 91 12.67 11.81 -1.87
N ALA A 92 11.79 12.80 -1.95
CA ALA A 92 10.65 12.76 -2.89
C ALA A 92 11.15 12.72 -4.34
N ASP A 93 10.51 11.89 -5.17
CA ASP A 93 10.91 11.68 -6.55
C ASP A 93 10.41 12.79 -7.47
N LEU A 94 9.22 13.29 -7.20
CA LEU A 94 8.59 14.39 -7.94
C LEU A 94 8.06 15.43 -6.94
N VAL A 95 8.45 16.69 -7.10
CA VAL A 95 7.97 17.79 -6.27
C VAL A 95 7.53 18.93 -7.18
N GLY A 96 6.31 19.39 -7.03
CA GLY A 96 5.77 20.48 -7.85
C GLY A 96 4.37 20.89 -7.40
N MET A 97 3.78 21.81 -8.14
CA MET A 97 2.42 22.29 -7.95
C MET A 97 1.61 22.17 -9.26
N GLU A 98 1.48 23.28 -9.98
CA GLU A 98 0.72 23.33 -11.23
C GLU A 98 1.44 22.56 -12.34
N ASP A 99 2.77 22.63 -12.39
CA ASP A 99 3.60 21.90 -13.35
C ASP A 99 3.37 20.39 -13.26
N LEU A 100 3.37 19.85 -12.02
CA LEU A 100 3.09 18.45 -11.76
C LEU A 100 1.64 18.09 -12.10
N ALA A 101 0.70 19.02 -11.85
CA ALA A 101 -0.70 18.81 -12.20
C ALA A 101 -0.90 18.71 -13.71
N GLU A 102 -0.18 19.51 -14.51
CA GLU A 102 -0.24 19.43 -15.96
C GLU A 102 0.34 18.11 -16.50
N GLN A 103 1.45 17.64 -15.96
CA GLN A 103 2.03 16.34 -16.30
C GLN A 103 1.04 15.20 -16.06
N ILE A 104 0.37 15.21 -14.92
CA ILE A 104 -0.66 14.22 -14.58
C ILE A 104 -1.86 14.30 -15.54
N LYS A 105 -2.31 15.50 -15.92
CA LYS A 105 -3.38 15.68 -16.91
C LYS A 105 -2.98 15.14 -18.29
N LYS A 106 -1.70 15.23 -18.67
CA LYS A 106 -1.15 14.64 -19.89
C LYS A 106 -1.02 13.11 -19.84
N GLY A 107 -1.20 12.52 -18.65
CA GLY A 107 -1.13 11.06 -18.42
C GLY A 107 0.24 10.56 -17.95
N GLU A 108 1.19 11.45 -17.69
CA GLU A 108 2.49 11.10 -17.14
C GLU A 108 2.38 10.87 -15.63
N MET A 109 2.28 9.61 -15.22
CA MET A 109 2.11 9.21 -13.82
C MET A 109 3.18 8.20 -13.42
N ASN A 110 4.40 8.68 -13.24
CA ASN A 110 5.55 7.87 -12.84
C ASN A 110 5.74 7.88 -11.30
N PHE A 111 4.64 7.73 -10.55
CA PHE A 111 4.64 7.70 -9.10
C PHE A 111 3.61 6.69 -8.58
N ASP A 112 3.84 6.24 -7.37
CA ASP A 112 3.02 5.22 -6.70
C ASP A 112 2.18 5.80 -5.55
N VAL A 113 2.62 6.93 -4.97
CA VAL A 113 1.90 7.63 -3.88
C VAL A 113 1.96 9.14 -4.11
N VAL A 114 0.88 9.83 -3.74
CA VAL A 114 0.77 11.28 -3.79
C VAL A 114 0.63 11.84 -2.38
N ILE A 115 1.49 12.79 -2.04
CA ILE A 115 1.40 13.59 -0.81
C ILE A 115 1.02 15.01 -1.21
N ALA A 116 0.23 15.68 -0.39
CA ALA A 116 -0.11 17.07 -0.61
C ALA A 116 -0.04 17.87 0.69
N SER A 117 0.47 19.09 0.62
CA SER A 117 0.23 20.08 1.68
C SER A 117 -1.24 20.50 1.67
N PRO A 118 -1.82 20.94 2.79
CA PRO A 118 -3.21 21.38 2.84
C PRO A 118 -3.52 22.47 1.80
N ASP A 119 -2.59 23.39 1.56
CA ASP A 119 -2.72 24.48 0.59
C ASP A 119 -2.77 23.96 -0.86
N ALA A 120 -2.04 22.90 -1.16
CA ALA A 120 -1.99 22.29 -2.47
C ALA A 120 -3.27 21.51 -2.82
N MET A 121 -4.11 21.20 -1.84
CA MET A 121 -5.34 20.43 -2.07
C MET A 121 -6.31 21.09 -3.05
N ARG A 122 -6.24 22.42 -3.22
CA ARG A 122 -7.01 23.15 -4.25
C ARG A 122 -6.63 22.68 -5.67
N VAL A 123 -5.34 22.49 -5.92
CA VAL A 123 -4.80 22.03 -7.22
C VAL A 123 -5.07 20.54 -7.40
N VAL A 124 -4.77 19.75 -6.37
CA VAL A 124 -4.98 18.29 -6.37
C VAL A 124 -6.46 17.93 -6.54
N GLY A 125 -7.39 18.73 -5.99
CA GLY A 125 -8.82 18.54 -6.16
C GLY A 125 -9.28 18.54 -7.62
N GLN A 126 -8.65 19.33 -8.48
CA GLN A 126 -8.91 19.34 -9.93
C GLN A 126 -8.49 18.04 -10.62
N LEU A 127 -7.55 17.29 -10.01
CA LEU A 127 -7.07 16.02 -10.51
C LEU A 127 -7.87 14.81 -9.99
N GLY A 128 -8.93 15.07 -9.22
CA GLY A 128 -9.75 14.02 -8.59
C GLY A 128 -10.33 13.01 -9.57
N GLN A 129 -10.66 13.43 -10.79
CA GLN A 129 -11.16 12.55 -11.85
C GLN A 129 -10.08 11.57 -12.37
N VAL A 130 -8.81 11.95 -12.28
CA VAL A 130 -7.67 11.16 -12.75
C VAL A 130 -7.09 10.31 -11.62
N LEU A 131 -6.87 10.91 -10.44
CA LEU A 131 -6.26 10.26 -9.28
C LEU A 131 -7.23 9.38 -8.50
N GLY A 132 -8.53 9.76 -8.46
CA GLY A 132 -9.56 9.05 -7.70
C GLY A 132 -9.74 7.59 -8.11
N PRO A 133 -10.00 7.28 -9.39
CA PRO A 133 -10.18 5.90 -9.87
C PRO A 133 -8.95 5.01 -9.66
N ARG A 134 -7.76 5.62 -9.62
CA ARG A 134 -6.49 4.91 -9.39
C ARG A 134 -6.14 4.74 -7.90
N GLY A 135 -6.93 5.30 -6.99
CA GLY A 135 -6.68 5.25 -5.55
C GLY A 135 -5.53 6.13 -5.08
N LEU A 136 -5.02 7.04 -5.93
CA LEU A 136 -3.86 7.89 -5.65
C LEU A 136 -4.25 9.26 -5.03
N MET A 137 -5.54 9.48 -4.76
CA MET A 137 -6.02 10.74 -4.20
C MET A 137 -5.56 10.90 -2.75
N PRO A 138 -4.82 11.97 -2.41
CA PRO A 138 -4.40 12.22 -1.02
C PRO A 138 -5.58 12.33 -0.07
N ASN A 139 -5.40 11.82 1.17
CA ASN A 139 -6.45 11.82 2.17
C ASN A 139 -5.88 12.12 3.56
N PRO A 140 -6.46 13.05 4.34
CA PRO A 140 -6.03 13.36 5.70
C PRO A 140 -6.07 12.16 6.65
N LYS A 141 -7.07 11.28 6.51
CA LYS A 141 -7.24 10.09 7.38
C LYS A 141 -6.09 9.09 7.25
N VAL A 142 -5.39 9.09 6.13
CA VAL A 142 -4.24 8.21 5.84
C VAL A 142 -2.92 8.93 6.12
N GLY A 143 -2.99 10.25 6.35
CA GLY A 143 -1.82 11.09 6.61
C GLY A 143 -1.01 11.41 5.35
N THR A 144 -1.66 11.38 4.16
CA THR A 144 -1.07 11.83 2.89
C THR A 144 -1.39 13.31 2.60
N VAL A 145 -2.24 13.94 3.41
CA VAL A 145 -2.43 15.39 3.46
C VAL A 145 -1.92 15.88 4.80
N THR A 146 -0.78 16.56 4.81
CA THR A 146 -0.11 17.02 6.03
C THR A 146 0.72 18.27 5.77
N PRO A 147 0.86 19.17 6.76
CA PRO A 147 1.80 20.28 6.68
C PRO A 147 3.26 19.82 6.77
N ASP A 148 3.51 18.70 7.48
CA ASP A 148 4.85 18.10 7.60
C ASP A 148 5.08 17.07 6.48
N VAL A 149 5.45 17.59 5.33
CA VAL A 149 5.63 16.80 4.11
C VAL A 149 6.86 15.89 4.19
N ALA A 150 7.96 16.38 4.79
CA ALA A 150 9.19 15.62 4.92
C ALA A 150 8.99 14.35 5.74
N ARG A 151 8.30 14.45 6.87
CA ARG A 151 7.95 13.29 7.69
C ARG A 151 7.08 12.29 6.92
N ALA A 152 6.08 12.76 6.18
CA ALA A 152 5.22 11.89 5.40
C ALA A 152 5.99 11.13 4.30
N VAL A 153 6.94 11.79 3.62
CA VAL A 153 7.82 11.15 2.63
C VAL A 153 8.66 10.05 3.30
N ASN A 154 9.28 10.34 4.44
CA ASN A 154 10.08 9.36 5.17
C ASN A 154 9.25 8.16 5.62
N GLU A 155 8.04 8.36 6.16
CA GLU A 155 7.14 7.28 6.57
C GLU A 155 6.75 6.39 5.38
N ILE A 156 6.45 6.96 4.22
CA ILE A 156 6.11 6.20 3.02
C ILE A 156 7.31 5.41 2.51
N LYS A 157 8.51 6.00 2.48
CA LYS A 157 9.74 5.30 2.11
C LYS A 157 10.16 4.23 3.12
N ALA A 158 9.81 4.41 4.39
CA ALA A 158 9.98 3.39 5.43
C ALA A 158 9.03 2.20 5.30
N GLY A 159 8.04 2.27 4.41
CA GLY A 159 7.10 1.17 4.15
C GLY A 159 5.72 1.37 4.74
N LYS A 160 5.24 2.61 4.78
CA LYS A 160 3.84 2.91 5.11
C LYS A 160 2.91 2.30 4.07
N ILE A 161 1.95 1.49 4.52
CA ILE A 161 0.90 0.91 3.71
C ILE A 161 -0.44 1.53 4.04
N GLU A 162 -1.25 1.73 3.01
CA GLU A 162 -2.65 2.11 3.17
C GLU A 162 -3.54 0.87 3.10
N TYR A 163 -4.56 0.83 3.93
CA TYR A 163 -5.58 -0.20 3.86
C TYR A 163 -6.97 0.42 3.86
N ARG A 164 -7.86 -0.21 3.13
CA ARG A 164 -9.26 0.18 3.03
C ARG A 164 -10.12 -1.06 2.89
N THR A 165 -11.28 -1.04 3.56
CA THR A 165 -12.31 -2.07 3.41
C THR A 165 -12.89 -2.04 2.00
N ASP A 166 -13.01 -3.18 1.38
CA ASP A 166 -13.72 -3.36 0.12
C ASP A 166 -15.24 -3.50 0.30
N LYS A 167 -15.96 -3.74 -0.80
CA LYS A 167 -17.42 -3.93 -0.78
C LYS A 167 -17.87 -5.22 -0.08
N ALA A 168 -16.96 -6.15 0.18
CA ALA A 168 -17.22 -7.42 0.86
C ALA A 168 -16.86 -7.37 2.37
N GLY A 169 -16.38 -6.22 2.88
CA GLY A 169 -15.93 -6.09 4.26
C GLY A 169 -14.54 -6.67 4.51
N ILE A 170 -13.73 -6.83 3.45
CA ILE A 170 -12.39 -7.40 3.51
C ILE A 170 -11.36 -6.29 3.38
N ILE A 171 -10.29 -6.35 4.17
CA ILE A 171 -9.07 -5.55 3.98
C ILE A 171 -8.04 -6.43 3.30
N SER A 172 -7.47 -5.94 2.20
CA SER A 172 -6.38 -6.59 1.49
C SER A 172 -5.19 -5.65 1.39
N CYS A 173 -4.00 -6.14 1.78
CA CYS A 173 -2.76 -5.37 1.67
C CYS A 173 -1.55 -6.30 1.49
N SER A 174 -0.50 -5.77 0.85
CA SER A 174 0.78 -6.46 0.72
C SER A 174 1.64 -6.17 1.94
N ILE A 175 2.16 -7.21 2.59
CA ILE A 175 2.91 -7.11 3.85
C ILE A 175 4.40 -7.38 3.68
N GLY A 176 4.83 -7.88 2.51
CA GLY A 176 6.24 -8.16 2.27
C GLY A 176 6.50 -8.92 0.99
N LYS A 177 7.70 -9.46 0.90
CA LYS A 177 8.18 -10.27 -0.22
C LYS A 177 8.53 -11.69 0.23
N ALA A 178 8.30 -12.68 -0.62
CA ALA A 178 8.67 -14.07 -0.37
C ALA A 178 10.19 -14.25 -0.17
N SER A 179 11.00 -13.30 -0.64
CA SER A 179 12.46 -13.26 -0.46
C SER A 179 12.91 -12.80 0.92
N PHE A 180 12.02 -12.33 1.80
CA PHE A 180 12.39 -11.96 3.17
C PHE A 180 12.93 -13.20 3.91
N LEU A 181 14.17 -13.10 4.39
CA LEU A 181 14.93 -14.22 4.93
C LEU A 181 14.37 -14.74 6.26
N SER A 182 13.74 -13.90 7.05
CA SER A 182 13.21 -14.24 8.37
C SER A 182 11.69 -14.20 8.42
N LEU A 183 11.09 -15.12 9.14
CA LEU A 183 9.67 -15.09 9.51
C LEU A 183 9.31 -13.83 10.28
N ILE A 184 10.22 -13.28 11.07
CA ILE A 184 10.07 -12.05 11.85
C ILE A 184 9.73 -10.86 10.92
N HIS A 185 10.34 -10.77 9.74
CA HIS A 185 10.07 -9.69 8.78
C HIS A 185 8.64 -9.68 8.21
N ILE A 186 7.94 -10.81 8.31
CA ILE A 186 6.57 -10.96 7.78
C ILE A 186 5.55 -11.00 8.92
N SER A 187 5.93 -11.57 10.06
CA SER A 187 5.00 -11.94 11.14
C SER A 187 5.03 -11.06 12.37
N GLU A 188 5.89 -10.03 12.44
CA GLU A 188 5.80 -9.08 13.56
C GLU A 188 4.42 -8.41 13.54
N PRO A 189 3.56 -8.71 14.54
CA PRO A 189 2.28 -8.05 14.64
C PRO A 189 2.58 -6.57 14.91
N THR A 190 2.19 -5.72 13.98
CA THR A 190 2.07 -4.29 14.26
C THR A 190 1.17 -4.20 15.50
N ARG A 191 1.73 -3.89 16.67
CA ARG A 191 0.93 -3.56 17.85
C ARG A 191 0.10 -2.34 17.45
N LEU A 192 -1.15 -2.60 17.11
CA LEU A 192 -2.18 -1.58 17.05
C LEU A 192 -2.35 -1.11 18.50
N GLY A 193 -1.70 0.01 18.82
CA GLY A 193 -1.94 0.74 20.06
C GLY A 193 -3.24 1.51 19.97
#